data_566f4f1952bd042b54e93e560155b6d8
#
_entry.id   566f4f1952bd042b54e93e560155b6d8
#
_cell.length_a   1.000
_cell.length_b   1.000
_cell.length_c   1.000
_cell.angle_alpha   90.00
_cell.angle_beta   90.00
_cell.angle_gamma   90.00
#
_symmetry.space_group_name_H-M   'P 1'
#
loop_
_entity.id
_entity.type
_entity.pdbx_description
1 polymer ?
#
loop_
_entity_poly.entity_id
_entity_poly.type
_entity_poly.pdbx_seq_one_letter_code
_entity_poly.pdbx_strand_id
1 'polypeptide(L)'
;MAEDRDRNIWAGLNGGPVYLQPSDLATDPGSVVFQQYKVPRNDGSNLADYLLNNIDITCMAVDGGNRKWFGTGGNGVYLISADLNTQVHHFLSSNSGLVSDNIESLAIDPKTGEVFIGTDKGLCSYLSDASEPSQTMDKETTYAYPNPVRPDYRGTITVTGLSYNADVKIVTTAGTLVAEGRSQGGTFTWDGNDLDGKRVASGVYMVEAATE
;
A
#
# COMPACT_ATOMS: atom_id res chain seq x y z
N MET A 1 12.72 -12.25 1.71
CA MET A 1 11.67 -12.86 0.86
C MET A 1 10.31 -12.61 1.48
N ALA A 2 9.26 -12.44 0.66
CA ALA A 2 7.88 -12.27 1.10
C ALA A 2 6.92 -12.94 0.10
N GLU A 3 5.77 -13.41 0.58
CA GLU A 3 4.68 -13.90 -0.25
C GLU A 3 3.65 -12.78 -0.40
N ASP A 4 3.14 -12.56 -1.60
CA ASP A 4 2.06 -11.61 -1.84
C ASP A 4 0.68 -12.29 -1.86
N ARG A 5 -0.40 -11.51 -2.00
CA ARG A 5 -1.78 -12.05 -1.99
C ARG A 5 -2.08 -12.93 -3.20
N ASP A 6 -1.36 -12.76 -4.28
CA ASP A 6 -1.46 -13.59 -5.49
C ASP A 6 -0.59 -14.86 -5.38
N ARG A 7 -0.02 -15.11 -4.20
CA ARG A 7 0.85 -16.25 -3.88
C ARG A 7 2.19 -16.21 -4.62
N ASN A 8 2.58 -15.07 -5.18
CA ASN A 8 3.92 -14.91 -5.73
C ASN A 8 4.94 -14.82 -4.60
N ILE A 9 6.06 -15.50 -4.78
CA ILE A 9 7.21 -15.42 -3.86
C ILE A 9 8.18 -14.38 -4.38
N TRP A 10 8.38 -13.33 -3.61
CA TRP A 10 9.30 -12.24 -3.94
C TRP A 10 10.62 -12.38 -3.20
N ALA A 11 11.72 -12.04 -3.88
CA ALA A 11 13.06 -11.99 -3.29
C ALA A 11 13.79 -10.70 -3.71
N GLY A 12 14.51 -10.11 -2.78
CA GLY A 12 15.39 -8.96 -3.04
C GLY A 12 16.79 -9.45 -3.43
N LEU A 13 17.36 -8.82 -4.45
CA LEU A 13 18.73 -9.05 -4.93
C LEU A 13 19.44 -7.70 -5.15
N ASN A 14 20.76 -7.74 -5.34
CA ASN A 14 21.57 -6.53 -5.65
C ASN A 14 21.23 -5.87 -7.00
N GLY A 15 20.51 -6.56 -7.87
CA GLY A 15 20.09 -6.06 -9.20
C GLY A 15 18.63 -5.66 -9.29
N GLY A 16 17.90 -5.69 -8.17
CA GLY A 16 16.47 -5.42 -8.09
C GLY A 16 15.67 -6.61 -7.55
N PRO A 17 14.34 -6.45 -7.37
CA PRO A 17 13.48 -7.52 -6.92
C PRO A 17 13.22 -8.54 -8.02
N VAL A 18 13.06 -9.78 -7.61
CA VAL A 18 12.64 -10.89 -8.47
C VAL A 18 11.46 -11.61 -7.85
N TYR A 19 10.66 -12.28 -8.66
CA TYR A 19 9.50 -13.03 -8.18
C TYR A 19 9.36 -14.38 -8.88
N LEU A 20 8.60 -15.25 -8.25
CA LEU A 20 8.25 -16.56 -8.72
C LEU A 20 6.74 -16.73 -8.59
N GLN A 21 6.08 -17.18 -9.67
CA GLN A 21 4.64 -17.43 -9.66
C GLN A 21 4.30 -18.84 -9.16
N PRO A 22 3.11 -19.04 -8.57
CA PRO A 22 2.68 -20.39 -8.14
C PRO A 22 2.69 -21.42 -9.27
N SER A 23 2.38 -21.01 -10.51
CA SER A 23 2.44 -21.84 -11.71
C SER A 23 3.83 -22.39 -12.01
N ASP A 24 4.87 -21.61 -11.68
CA ASP A 24 6.26 -22.01 -11.93
C ASP A 24 6.70 -23.12 -10.98
N LEU A 25 6.10 -23.19 -9.78
CA LEU A 25 6.36 -24.23 -8.78
C LEU A 25 5.75 -25.59 -9.16
N ALA A 26 4.74 -25.59 -10.02
CA ALA A 26 4.09 -26.83 -10.50
C ALA A 26 4.90 -27.55 -11.58
N THR A 27 5.92 -26.89 -12.14
CA THR A 27 6.86 -27.45 -13.10
C THR A 27 8.02 -28.16 -12.37
N ASP A 28 8.90 -28.81 -13.12
CA ASP A 28 10.09 -29.46 -12.57
C ASP A 28 10.85 -28.53 -11.62
N PRO A 29 11.02 -28.88 -10.33
CA PRO A 29 11.74 -28.05 -9.35
C PRO A 29 13.16 -27.67 -9.78
N GLY A 30 13.80 -28.46 -10.67
CA GLY A 30 15.11 -28.15 -11.22
C GLY A 30 15.15 -27.07 -12.29
N SER A 31 13.99 -26.65 -12.81
CA SER A 31 13.86 -25.64 -13.87
C SER A 31 13.25 -24.31 -13.37
N VAL A 32 13.01 -24.17 -12.08
CA VAL A 32 12.41 -22.96 -11.49
C VAL A 32 13.39 -21.79 -11.59
N VAL A 33 12.95 -20.69 -12.22
CA VAL A 33 13.73 -19.47 -12.39
C VAL A 33 12.94 -18.26 -11.88
N PHE A 34 13.51 -17.52 -10.96
CA PHE A 34 12.99 -16.23 -10.55
C PHE A 34 13.06 -15.21 -11.71
N GLN A 35 12.00 -14.47 -11.90
CA GLN A 35 11.85 -13.51 -12.98
C GLN A 35 11.90 -12.07 -12.44
N GLN A 36 12.43 -11.14 -13.24
CA GLN A 36 12.30 -9.70 -12.97
C GLN A 36 10.98 -9.19 -13.56
N TYR A 37 10.25 -8.38 -12.80
CA TYR A 37 9.01 -7.77 -13.29
C TYR A 37 9.32 -6.63 -14.27
N LYS A 38 8.59 -6.60 -15.40
CA LYS A 38 8.73 -5.57 -16.44
C LYS A 38 7.60 -4.55 -16.29
N VAL A 39 7.97 -3.32 -15.96
CA VAL A 39 7.07 -2.17 -15.86
C VAL A 39 6.95 -1.51 -17.24
N PRO A 40 5.76 -1.46 -17.86
CA PRO A 40 5.56 -0.76 -19.14
C PRO A 40 5.87 0.73 -19.00
N ARG A 41 6.54 1.32 -19.98
CA ARG A 41 6.85 2.77 -19.96
C ARG A 41 5.63 3.65 -20.19
N ASN A 42 4.61 3.14 -20.86
CA ASN A 42 3.39 3.88 -21.23
C ASN A 42 3.61 5.19 -21.99
N ASP A 43 4.74 5.29 -22.71
CA ASP A 43 5.17 6.43 -23.50
C ASP A 43 4.91 6.24 -25.02
N GLY A 44 4.18 5.18 -25.39
CA GLY A 44 3.91 4.80 -26.78
C GLY A 44 5.02 4.01 -27.47
N SER A 45 6.15 3.75 -26.80
CA SER A 45 7.28 3.01 -27.37
C SER A 45 7.11 1.48 -27.34
N ASN A 46 6.11 0.94 -26.62
CA ASN A 46 5.96 -0.49 -26.28
C ASN A 46 7.20 -1.09 -25.59
N LEU A 47 8.01 -0.25 -24.94
CA LEU A 47 9.15 -0.69 -24.16
C LEU A 47 8.76 -0.83 -22.67
N ALA A 48 9.55 -1.60 -21.93
CA ALA A 48 9.40 -1.78 -20.49
C ALA A 48 10.77 -1.73 -19.82
N ASP A 49 10.79 -1.24 -18.58
CA ASP A 49 11.96 -1.28 -17.72
C ASP A 49 11.78 -2.37 -16.66
N TYR A 50 12.85 -2.89 -16.11
CA TYR A 50 12.76 -3.79 -14.98
C TYR A 50 12.48 -3.00 -13.68
N LEU A 51 11.57 -3.50 -12.86
CA LEU A 51 11.22 -2.91 -11.58
C LEU A 51 12.47 -2.74 -10.70
N LEU A 52 12.72 -1.51 -10.24
CA LEU A 52 13.88 -1.14 -9.40
C LEU A 52 15.21 -1.72 -9.92
N ASN A 53 15.41 -1.65 -11.23
CA ASN A 53 16.60 -2.19 -11.89
C ASN A 53 17.90 -1.57 -11.33
N ASN A 54 18.88 -2.41 -11.04
CA ASN A 54 20.18 -2.03 -10.44
C ASN A 54 20.06 -1.40 -9.03
N ILE A 55 18.96 -1.61 -8.32
CA ILE A 55 18.82 -1.23 -6.92
C ILE A 55 19.11 -2.45 -6.04
N ASP A 56 19.96 -2.25 -5.03
CA ASP A 56 20.26 -3.28 -4.04
C ASP A 56 19.11 -3.40 -3.03
N ILE A 57 18.35 -4.48 -3.08
CA ILE A 57 17.20 -4.75 -2.20
C ILE A 57 17.66 -5.57 -1.00
N THR A 58 17.74 -4.93 0.15
CA THR A 58 18.18 -5.54 1.41
C THR A 58 17.08 -6.27 2.16
N CYS A 59 15.87 -5.70 2.13
CA CYS A 59 14.68 -6.27 2.79
C CYS A 59 13.41 -5.91 2.04
N MET A 60 12.33 -6.62 2.33
CA MET A 60 11.03 -6.35 1.74
C MET A 60 9.88 -6.84 2.63
N ALA A 61 8.72 -6.21 2.46
CA ALA A 61 7.47 -6.60 3.07
C ALA A 61 6.30 -6.37 2.09
N VAL A 62 5.19 -7.07 2.31
CA VAL A 62 3.93 -6.88 1.58
C VAL A 62 2.89 -6.42 2.58
N ASP A 63 2.18 -5.33 2.27
CA ASP A 63 1.14 -4.80 3.15
C ASP A 63 -0.26 -5.37 2.85
N GLY A 64 -1.23 -5.00 3.67
CA GLY A 64 -2.61 -5.46 3.54
C GLY A 64 -3.26 -5.09 2.21
N GLY A 65 -2.79 -4.04 1.54
CA GLY A 65 -3.20 -3.63 0.20
C GLY A 65 -2.48 -4.36 -0.94
N ASN A 66 -1.70 -5.40 -0.65
CA ASN A 66 -0.87 -6.12 -1.61
C ASN A 66 0.23 -5.28 -2.25
N ARG A 67 0.56 -4.11 -1.66
CA ARG A 67 1.64 -3.26 -2.12
C ARG A 67 2.97 -3.80 -1.61
N LYS A 68 4.03 -3.56 -2.36
CA LYS A 68 5.37 -4.07 -2.06
C LYS A 68 6.24 -2.95 -1.50
N TRP A 69 6.75 -3.16 -0.30
CA TRP A 69 7.72 -2.31 0.35
C TRP A 69 9.12 -2.89 0.14
N PHE A 70 10.02 -2.10 -0.43
CA PHE A 70 11.39 -2.49 -0.67
C PHE A 70 12.34 -1.58 0.09
N GLY A 71 13.07 -2.13 1.04
CA GLY A 71 14.20 -1.47 1.68
C GLY A 71 15.47 -1.73 0.89
N THR A 72 16.34 -0.72 0.82
CA THR A 72 17.49 -0.73 -0.07
C THR A 72 18.80 -0.40 0.65
N GLY A 73 19.93 -0.81 0.06
CA GLY A 73 21.27 -0.45 0.50
C GLY A 73 21.66 0.93 -0.03
N GLY A 74 21.13 2.01 0.60
CA GLY A 74 21.53 3.38 0.29
C GLY A 74 20.58 4.19 -0.60
N ASN A 75 19.41 3.63 -1.00
CA ASN A 75 18.39 4.34 -1.78
C ASN A 75 17.06 4.47 -1.02
N GLY A 76 17.06 4.36 0.31
CA GLY A 76 15.87 4.49 1.13
C GLY A 76 14.84 3.38 0.95
N VAL A 77 13.55 3.72 1.06
CA VAL A 77 12.42 2.78 0.97
C VAL A 77 11.52 3.13 -0.20
N TYR A 78 11.20 2.14 -1.02
CA TYR A 78 10.22 2.25 -2.10
C TYR A 78 8.92 1.54 -1.69
N LEU A 79 7.79 2.20 -1.93
CA LEU A 79 6.46 1.60 -1.89
C LEU A 79 5.92 1.52 -3.32
N ILE A 80 5.68 0.30 -3.77
CA ILE A 80 5.17 0.01 -5.12
C ILE A 80 3.72 -0.48 -5.00
N SER A 81 2.85 -0.02 -5.91
CA SER A 81 1.45 -0.41 -5.97
C SER A 81 1.24 -1.91 -6.11
N ALA A 82 0.03 -2.38 -5.82
CA ALA A 82 -0.32 -3.80 -5.92
C ALA A 82 -0.14 -4.35 -7.34
N ASP A 83 -0.46 -3.54 -8.36
CA ASP A 83 -0.32 -3.84 -9.78
C ASP A 83 1.11 -3.67 -10.33
N LEU A 84 2.06 -3.25 -9.48
CA LEU A 84 3.49 -3.06 -9.78
C LEU A 84 3.82 -1.95 -10.79
N ASN A 85 2.82 -1.20 -11.25
CA ASN A 85 3.00 -0.20 -12.30
C ASN A 85 3.27 1.21 -11.79
N THR A 86 3.05 1.45 -10.49
CA THR A 86 3.17 2.77 -9.88
C THR A 86 4.09 2.74 -8.67
N GLN A 87 5.06 3.64 -8.64
CA GLN A 87 5.80 3.98 -7.43
C GLN A 87 4.92 4.92 -6.61
N VAL A 88 4.32 4.40 -5.53
CA VAL A 88 3.41 5.15 -4.65
C VAL A 88 4.19 6.16 -3.81
N HIS A 89 5.28 5.69 -3.18
CA HIS A 89 6.20 6.52 -2.40
C HIS A 89 7.65 6.11 -2.60
N HIS A 90 8.54 7.08 -2.44
CA HIS A 90 9.96 6.88 -2.29
C HIS A 90 10.45 7.71 -1.12
N PHE A 91 10.73 7.05 -0.01
CA PHE A 91 11.20 7.68 1.22
C PHE A 91 12.72 7.71 1.24
N LEU A 92 13.23 8.92 1.41
CA LEU A 92 14.65 9.21 1.61
C LEU A 92 14.80 10.05 2.90
N SER A 93 15.97 10.03 3.50
CA SER A 93 16.31 10.90 4.63
C SER A 93 16.24 12.40 4.26
N SER A 94 16.34 12.72 2.97
CA SER A 94 16.22 14.08 2.44
C SER A 94 14.79 14.57 2.24
N ASN A 95 13.79 13.69 2.15
CA ASN A 95 12.40 14.04 1.86
C ASN A 95 11.38 13.53 2.88
N SER A 96 11.83 12.81 3.89
CA SER A 96 10.95 12.18 4.89
C SER A 96 11.60 12.18 6.29
N GLY A 97 10.91 11.59 7.27
CA GLY A 97 11.47 11.34 8.61
C GLY A 97 12.40 10.13 8.70
N LEU A 98 12.83 9.58 7.57
CA LEU A 98 13.77 8.46 7.53
C LEU A 98 15.14 8.88 8.07
N VAL A 99 15.70 8.12 9.01
CA VAL A 99 16.96 8.51 9.69
C VAL A 99 18.21 8.11 8.90
N SER A 100 18.08 7.20 7.93
CA SER A 100 19.15 6.81 6.99
C SER A 100 18.53 6.18 5.74
N ASP A 101 19.22 6.32 4.61
CA ASP A 101 18.82 5.67 3.33
C ASP A 101 19.30 4.22 3.24
N ASN A 102 20.08 3.76 4.23
CA ASN A 102 20.59 2.39 4.31
C ASN A 102 19.65 1.55 5.18
N ILE A 103 18.79 0.76 4.53
CA ILE A 103 17.70 0.04 5.17
C ILE A 103 18.16 -1.40 5.45
N GLU A 104 17.97 -1.86 6.69
CA GLU A 104 18.33 -3.21 7.12
C GLU A 104 17.13 -4.12 7.31
N SER A 105 15.97 -3.56 7.71
CA SER A 105 14.77 -4.35 7.98
C SER A 105 13.48 -3.57 7.79
N LEU A 106 12.42 -4.29 7.43
CA LEU A 106 11.04 -3.79 7.35
C LEU A 106 10.12 -4.76 8.08
N ALA A 107 9.20 -4.22 8.90
CA ALA A 107 8.13 -4.98 9.54
C ALA A 107 6.85 -4.15 9.50
N ILE A 108 5.70 -4.81 9.29
CA ILE A 108 4.40 -4.15 9.21
C ILE A 108 3.50 -4.71 10.30
N ASP A 109 2.89 -3.84 11.10
CA ASP A 109 1.79 -4.23 11.97
C ASP A 109 0.53 -4.41 11.10
N PRO A 110 0.00 -5.63 10.97
CA PRO A 110 -1.14 -5.91 10.09
C PRO A 110 -2.42 -5.20 10.52
N LYS A 111 -2.56 -4.87 11.82
CA LYS A 111 -3.77 -4.22 12.34
C LYS A 111 -3.82 -2.73 12.07
N THR A 112 -2.70 -2.06 12.30
CA THR A 112 -2.62 -0.60 12.19
C THR A 112 -2.14 -0.15 10.82
N GLY A 113 -1.43 -1.01 10.07
CA GLY A 113 -0.72 -0.65 8.86
C GLY A 113 0.58 0.11 9.14
N GLU A 114 1.02 0.20 10.41
CA GLU A 114 2.28 0.88 10.74
C GLU A 114 3.47 0.07 10.24
N VAL A 115 4.33 0.71 9.49
CA VAL A 115 5.55 0.13 8.91
C VAL A 115 6.73 0.58 9.74
N PHE A 116 7.41 -0.37 10.38
CA PHE A 116 8.65 -0.15 11.12
C PHE A 116 9.83 -0.34 10.19
N ILE A 117 10.72 0.64 10.16
CA ILE A 117 11.86 0.72 9.26
C ILE A 117 13.14 0.76 10.09
N GLY A 118 13.88 -0.35 10.11
CA GLY A 118 15.19 -0.44 10.73
C GLY A 118 16.27 -0.03 9.74
N THR A 119 17.14 0.88 10.18
CA THR A 119 18.26 1.40 9.39
C THR A 119 19.56 1.24 10.16
N ASP A 120 20.70 1.42 9.51
CA ASP A 120 22.03 1.45 10.14
C ASP A 120 22.21 2.56 11.19
N LYS A 121 21.27 3.54 11.25
CA LYS A 121 21.32 4.68 12.19
C LYS A 121 20.18 4.70 13.21
N GLY A 122 19.30 3.72 13.18
CA GLY A 122 18.20 3.59 14.12
C GLY A 122 16.89 3.17 13.51
N LEU A 123 15.85 3.19 14.34
CA LEU A 123 14.49 2.76 13.99
C LEU A 123 13.59 3.99 13.79
N CYS A 124 12.79 3.97 12.76
CA CYS A 124 11.66 4.89 12.57
C CYS A 124 10.43 4.12 12.13
N SER A 125 9.27 4.76 12.14
CA SER A 125 8.03 4.17 11.64
C SER A 125 7.26 5.14 10.76
N TYR A 126 6.40 4.58 9.93
CA TYR A 126 5.47 5.29 9.06
C TYR A 126 4.10 4.66 9.16
N LEU A 127 3.07 5.45 9.50
CA LEU A 127 1.70 4.98 9.49
C LEU A 127 1.16 4.98 8.05
N SER A 128 1.05 3.79 7.49
CA SER A 128 0.53 3.58 6.14
C SER A 128 -1.01 3.68 6.12
N ASP A 129 -1.56 3.87 4.94
CA ASP A 129 -2.99 3.88 4.66
C ASP A 129 -3.56 2.48 4.33
N ALA A 130 -2.77 1.41 4.48
CA ALA A 130 -3.19 0.03 4.26
C ALA A 130 -3.01 -0.80 5.53
N SER A 131 -4.07 -1.52 5.91
CA SER A 131 -4.05 -2.52 6.98
C SER A 131 -4.51 -3.89 6.46
N GLU A 132 -4.38 -4.94 7.27
CA GLU A 132 -4.89 -6.26 6.90
C GLU A 132 -6.41 -6.20 6.69
N PRO A 133 -6.92 -6.72 5.56
CA PRO A 133 -8.34 -6.68 5.27
C PRO A 133 -9.11 -7.65 6.13
N SER A 134 -10.33 -7.27 6.49
CA SER A 134 -11.30 -8.15 7.13
C SER A 134 -11.85 -9.17 6.14
N GLN A 135 -12.10 -10.39 6.60
CA GLN A 135 -12.79 -11.40 5.79
C GLN A 135 -14.28 -11.07 5.59
N THR A 136 -14.87 -10.36 6.55
CA THR A 136 -16.27 -9.94 6.52
C THR A 136 -16.35 -8.49 7.00
N MET A 137 -17.19 -7.70 6.34
CA MET A 137 -17.51 -6.35 6.79
C MET A 137 -18.78 -6.41 7.61
N ASP A 138 -18.73 -5.95 8.86
CA ASP A 138 -19.89 -5.84 9.73
C ASP A 138 -19.90 -4.47 10.44
N LYS A 139 -21.07 -4.12 11.00
CA LYS A 139 -21.28 -2.82 11.64
C LYS A 139 -20.52 -2.65 12.96
N GLU A 140 -20.04 -3.73 13.56
CA GLU A 140 -19.33 -3.68 14.84
C GLU A 140 -17.83 -3.46 14.62
N THR A 141 -17.29 -3.98 13.54
CA THR A 141 -15.87 -3.93 13.21
C THR A 141 -15.51 -2.84 12.18
N THR A 142 -16.51 -2.38 11.39
CA THR A 142 -16.29 -1.32 10.39
C THR A 142 -16.65 0.04 11.00
N TYR A 143 -15.68 0.93 11.12
CA TYR A 143 -15.87 2.28 11.65
C TYR A 143 -14.92 3.30 11.05
N ALA A 144 -15.28 4.60 11.19
CA ALA A 144 -14.45 5.70 10.75
C ALA A 144 -13.84 6.45 11.93
N TYR A 145 -12.61 6.94 11.76
CA TYR A 145 -11.95 7.82 12.72
C TYR A 145 -11.12 8.91 12.02
N PRO A 146 -10.96 10.12 12.65
CA PRO A 146 -11.65 10.57 13.86
C PRO A 146 -13.16 10.70 13.63
N ASN A 147 -13.95 10.35 14.64
CA ASN A 147 -15.40 10.56 14.64
C ASN A 147 -15.85 11.00 16.04
N PRO A 148 -16.31 12.27 16.24
CA PRO A 148 -16.54 13.27 15.20
C PRO A 148 -15.24 13.92 14.67
N VAL A 149 -15.30 14.40 13.43
CA VAL A 149 -14.24 15.23 12.83
C VAL A 149 -14.37 16.66 13.34
N ARG A 150 -13.33 17.17 14.00
CA ARG A 150 -13.32 18.56 14.49
C ARG A 150 -13.21 19.56 13.36
N PRO A 151 -13.76 20.78 13.49
CA PRO A 151 -13.74 21.81 12.44
C PRO A 151 -12.33 22.25 12.00
N ASP A 152 -11.35 22.15 12.89
CA ASP A 152 -9.94 22.52 12.67
C ASP A 152 -9.10 21.33 12.14
N TYR A 153 -9.65 20.12 12.13
CA TYR A 153 -8.95 18.95 11.63
C TYR A 153 -8.76 19.01 10.11
N ARG A 154 -7.53 18.79 9.68
CA ARG A 154 -7.12 18.79 8.25
C ARG A 154 -6.45 17.49 7.84
N GLY A 155 -6.39 16.53 8.74
CA GLY A 155 -5.86 15.21 8.44
C GLY A 155 -6.87 14.33 7.71
N THR A 156 -6.46 13.12 7.46
CA THR A 156 -7.25 12.08 6.76
C THR A 156 -8.26 11.43 7.70
N ILE A 157 -9.46 11.19 7.19
CA ILE A 157 -10.50 10.39 7.85
C ILE A 157 -10.32 8.96 7.35
N THR A 158 -10.09 8.03 8.24
CA THR A 158 -9.86 6.63 7.90
C THR A 158 -11.08 5.79 8.23
N VAL A 159 -11.55 5.02 7.27
CA VAL A 159 -12.52 3.93 7.46
C VAL A 159 -11.74 2.63 7.56
N THR A 160 -11.96 1.85 8.59
CA THR A 160 -11.26 0.58 8.85
C THR A 160 -12.24 -0.58 8.99
N GLY A 161 -11.73 -1.82 8.99
CA GLY A 161 -12.56 -3.04 9.06
C GLY A 161 -13.16 -3.44 7.72
N LEU A 162 -12.58 -2.95 6.63
CA LEU A 162 -13.02 -3.25 5.26
C LEU A 162 -12.41 -4.56 4.76
N SER A 163 -13.06 -5.18 3.78
CA SER A 163 -12.50 -6.30 3.03
C SER A 163 -11.52 -5.79 1.96
N TYR A 164 -10.68 -6.69 1.46
CA TYR A 164 -9.71 -6.38 0.41
C TYR A 164 -10.41 -5.85 -0.85
N ASN A 165 -9.90 -4.74 -1.38
CA ASN A 165 -10.37 -4.13 -2.63
C ASN A 165 -11.88 -3.85 -2.66
N ALA A 166 -12.50 -3.58 -1.51
CA ALA A 166 -13.90 -3.22 -1.42
C ALA A 166 -14.17 -1.86 -2.07
N ASP A 167 -15.28 -1.75 -2.81
CA ASP A 167 -15.78 -0.46 -3.28
C ASP A 167 -16.34 0.33 -2.12
N VAL A 168 -15.85 1.56 -1.93
CA VAL A 168 -16.25 2.44 -0.84
C VAL A 168 -16.83 3.73 -1.39
N LYS A 169 -17.97 4.14 -0.86
CA LYS A 169 -18.60 5.42 -1.15
C LYS A 169 -18.89 6.19 0.12
N ILE A 170 -18.60 7.47 0.09
CA ILE A 170 -19.02 8.43 1.13
C ILE A 170 -20.19 9.21 0.56
N VAL A 171 -21.33 9.17 1.23
CA VAL A 171 -22.56 9.82 0.78
C VAL A 171 -23.13 10.69 1.87
N THR A 172 -23.88 11.74 1.49
CA THR A 172 -24.69 12.52 2.43
C THR A 172 -25.88 11.69 2.92
N THR A 173 -26.57 12.15 3.96
CA THR A 173 -27.83 11.54 4.44
C THR A 173 -28.97 11.57 3.39
N ALA A 174 -28.85 12.39 2.34
CA ALA A 174 -29.76 12.43 1.21
C ALA A 174 -29.34 11.50 0.05
N GLY A 175 -28.24 10.74 0.20
CA GLY A 175 -27.73 9.80 -0.82
C GLY A 175 -26.87 10.47 -1.89
N THR A 176 -26.48 11.74 -1.74
CA THR A 176 -25.57 12.39 -2.70
C THR A 176 -24.14 11.87 -2.50
N LEU A 177 -23.52 11.39 -3.58
CA LEU A 177 -22.12 10.94 -3.58
C LEU A 177 -21.18 12.12 -3.29
N VAL A 178 -20.24 11.90 -2.39
CA VAL A 178 -19.25 12.89 -1.96
C VAL A 178 -17.83 12.46 -2.32
N ALA A 179 -17.51 11.22 -2.05
CA ALA A 179 -16.22 10.62 -2.42
C ALA A 179 -16.42 9.12 -2.69
N GLU A 180 -15.56 8.56 -3.51
CA GLU A 180 -15.54 7.12 -3.78
C GLU A 180 -14.12 6.64 -4.03
N GLY A 181 -13.92 5.34 -3.88
CA GLY A 181 -12.67 4.66 -4.17
C GLY A 181 -12.69 3.21 -3.71
N ARG A 182 -11.49 2.59 -3.68
CA ARG A 182 -11.32 1.22 -3.24
C ARG A 182 -10.48 1.16 -1.95
N SER A 183 -10.80 0.20 -1.11
CA SER A 183 -10.03 -0.03 0.11
C SER A 183 -8.60 -0.48 -0.21
N GLN A 184 -7.63 0.04 0.54
CA GLN A 184 -6.26 -0.43 0.58
C GLN A 184 -6.15 -1.47 1.71
N GLY A 185 -6.26 -2.76 1.34
CA GLY A 185 -6.45 -3.78 2.35
C GLY A 185 -7.73 -3.54 3.14
N GLY A 186 -7.60 -3.42 4.47
CA GLY A 186 -8.71 -3.20 5.40
C GLY A 186 -9.11 -1.75 5.62
N THR A 187 -8.54 -0.78 4.90
CA THR A 187 -8.77 0.65 5.14
C THR A 187 -9.11 1.41 3.86
N PHE A 188 -9.88 2.49 4.02
CA PHE A 188 -10.11 3.52 3.02
C PHE A 188 -9.88 4.88 3.67
N THR A 189 -9.19 5.77 2.98
CA THR A 189 -8.87 7.11 3.48
C THR A 189 -9.60 8.18 2.70
N TRP A 190 -10.17 9.16 3.42
CA TRP A 190 -10.86 10.29 2.85
C TRP A 190 -10.29 11.60 3.42
N ASP A 191 -9.96 12.54 2.57
CA ASP A 191 -9.41 13.85 2.96
C ASP A 191 -10.48 14.83 3.45
N GLY A 192 -11.77 14.44 3.40
CA GLY A 192 -12.91 15.28 3.76
C GLY A 192 -13.30 16.32 2.71
N ASN A 193 -12.88 16.10 1.45
CA ASN A 193 -13.29 16.91 0.31
C ASN A 193 -14.33 16.15 -0.53
N ASP A 194 -15.10 16.91 -1.33
CA ASP A 194 -15.99 16.34 -2.34
C ASP A 194 -15.24 15.99 -3.63
N LEU A 195 -15.96 15.49 -4.63
CA LEU A 195 -15.41 15.11 -5.93
C LEU A 195 -14.78 16.29 -6.70
N ASP A 196 -15.13 17.53 -6.35
CA ASP A 196 -14.56 18.74 -6.94
C ASP A 196 -13.31 19.24 -6.14
N GLY A 197 -12.90 18.48 -5.10
CA GLY A 197 -11.77 18.83 -4.23
C GLY A 197 -12.08 19.93 -3.21
N LYS A 198 -13.36 20.26 -3.00
CA LYS A 198 -13.79 21.27 -2.05
C LYS A 198 -14.15 20.63 -0.70
N ARG A 199 -13.71 21.26 0.39
CA ARG A 199 -14.04 20.81 1.75
C ARG A 199 -15.55 20.75 1.95
N VAL A 200 -16.03 19.57 2.39
CA VAL A 200 -17.45 19.36 2.66
C VAL A 200 -17.95 20.16 3.87
N ALA A 201 -19.25 20.49 3.88
CA ALA A 201 -19.89 21.15 5.01
C ALA A 201 -19.91 20.25 6.26
N SER A 202 -20.04 20.87 7.43
CA SER A 202 -20.31 20.12 8.65
C SER A 202 -21.63 19.36 8.53
N GLY A 203 -21.63 18.08 8.86
CA GLY A 203 -22.80 17.21 8.72
C GLY A 203 -22.53 15.76 9.06
N VAL A 204 -23.52 14.92 8.82
CA VAL A 204 -23.41 13.47 8.93
C VAL A 204 -23.26 12.90 7.51
N TYR A 205 -22.26 12.07 7.37
CA TYR A 205 -21.95 11.34 6.14
C TYR A 205 -22.06 9.84 6.40
N MET A 206 -22.55 9.11 5.43
CA MET A 206 -22.65 7.65 5.50
C MET A 206 -21.52 7.03 4.69
N VAL A 207 -20.99 5.93 5.19
CA VAL A 207 -20.03 5.09 4.47
C VAL A 207 -20.78 3.87 3.96
N GLU A 208 -20.74 3.67 2.66
CA GLU A 208 -21.24 2.47 2.00
C GLU A 208 -20.03 1.69 1.47
N ALA A 209 -19.94 0.41 1.82
CA ALA A 209 -18.87 -0.46 1.35
C ALA A 209 -19.44 -1.79 0.84
N ALA A 210 -18.93 -2.25 -0.29
CA ALA A 210 -19.33 -3.51 -0.90
C ALA A 210 -18.11 -4.26 -1.47
N THR A 211 -18.15 -5.58 -1.43
CA THR A 211 -17.26 -6.48 -2.16
C THR A 211 -17.99 -7.08 -3.35
N GLU A 212 -17.26 -7.38 -4.42
CA GLU A 212 -17.79 -8.19 -5.54
C GLU A 212 -18.07 -9.64 -5.09
#